data_c4556ba77d5eef4d3d63a9d507c4c22c
#
_entry.id   c4556ba77d5eef4d3d63a9d507c4c22c
#
_cell.length_a   1.000
_cell.length_b   1.000
_cell.length_c   1.000
_cell.angle_alpha   90.00
_cell.angle_beta   90.00
_cell.angle_gamma   90.00
#
_symmetry.space_group_name_H-M   'P 1'
#
loop_
_entity.id
_entity.type
_entity.pdbx_description
1 polymer ?
#
loop_
_entity_poly.entity_id
_entity_poly.type
_entity_poly.pdbx_seq_one_letter_code
_entity_poly.pdbx_strand_id
1 'polypeptide(L)'
;MDVTWNPLTGCTKISPGCKNCFAERIALRLQRLGAAKYHAGFQVTLHDDAMEHPLRWRKPRFIFVNSMADLFHKDVPPGYILQVFDIIRRTPWHTYLILTKRADRLAELSPELPWHPNLWMGVTVENADYKWRIDCLRQ
;
A
#
# COMPACT_ATOMS: atom_id res chain seq x y z
N MET A 1 -8.70 12.10 4.25
CA MET A 1 -7.94 11.70 3.03
C MET A 1 -8.76 12.06 1.82
N ASP A 2 -8.11 12.61 0.80
CA ASP A 2 -8.82 13.11 -0.38
C ASP A 2 -9.01 12.05 -1.46
N VAL A 3 -7.99 11.22 -1.67
CA VAL A 3 -7.98 10.21 -2.73
C VAL A 3 -7.23 8.97 -2.30
N THR A 4 -7.44 7.88 -3.03
CA THR A 4 -6.63 6.67 -2.93
C THR A 4 -5.80 6.49 -4.20
N TRP A 5 -4.61 5.91 -4.04
CA TRP A 5 -3.72 5.56 -5.15
C TRP A 5 -3.35 4.09 -5.01
N ASN A 6 -3.70 3.30 -6.02
CA ASN A 6 -3.53 1.85 -5.98
C ASN A 6 -2.60 1.39 -7.11
N PRO A 7 -1.26 1.54 -6.97
CA PRO A 7 -0.31 0.99 -7.94
C PRO A 7 -0.28 -0.53 -7.92
N LEU A 8 -0.84 -1.16 -6.89
CA LEU A 8 -1.08 -2.60 -6.87
C LEU A 8 -2.40 -2.92 -6.17
N THR A 9 -2.93 -4.11 -6.42
CA THR A 9 -4.13 -4.65 -5.78
C THR A 9 -3.87 -6.08 -5.33
N GLY A 10 -4.68 -6.57 -4.39
CA GLY A 10 -4.57 -7.93 -3.89
C GLY A 10 -3.64 -8.06 -2.69
N CYS A 11 -3.91 -9.08 -1.89
CA CYS A 11 -3.16 -9.34 -0.67
C CYS A 11 -3.39 -10.78 -0.22
N THR A 12 -2.60 -11.23 0.77
CA THR A 12 -2.78 -12.49 1.46
C THR A 12 -3.11 -12.21 2.92
N LYS A 13 -4.07 -12.95 3.48
CA LYS A 13 -4.47 -12.82 4.89
C LYS A 13 -3.36 -13.28 5.82
N ILE A 14 -3.01 -12.47 6.83
CA ILE A 14 -1.94 -12.79 7.79
C ILE A 14 -2.32 -12.58 9.25
N SER A 15 -3.48 -11.97 9.54
CA SER A 15 -3.87 -11.65 10.91
C SER A 15 -5.39 -11.53 11.04
N PRO A 16 -5.94 -11.47 12.28
CA PRO A 16 -7.38 -11.37 12.48
C PRO A 16 -8.06 -10.20 11.76
N GLY A 17 -7.38 -9.07 11.60
CA GLY A 17 -7.90 -7.92 10.85
C GLY A 17 -8.13 -8.20 9.36
N CYS A 18 -7.59 -9.32 8.84
CA CYS A 18 -7.80 -9.74 7.45
C CYS A 18 -9.02 -10.66 7.28
N LYS A 19 -9.61 -11.16 8.35
CA LYS A 19 -10.69 -12.17 8.29
C LYS A 19 -11.90 -11.67 7.49
N ASN A 20 -12.30 -10.41 7.69
CA ASN A 20 -13.41 -9.79 7.00
C ASN A 20 -12.93 -8.58 6.18
N CYS A 21 -11.89 -8.78 5.37
CA CYS A 21 -11.26 -7.71 4.61
C CYS A 21 -12.21 -7.13 3.58
N PHE A 22 -12.51 -5.82 3.68
CA PHE A 22 -13.39 -5.15 2.73
C PHE A 22 -12.76 -5.12 1.32
N ALA A 23 -11.43 -4.99 1.24
CA ALA A 23 -10.72 -4.95 -0.04
C ALA A 23 -10.89 -6.26 -0.82
N GLU A 24 -10.81 -7.42 -0.13
CA GLU A 24 -11.07 -8.71 -0.77
C GLU A 24 -12.49 -8.79 -1.32
N ARG A 25 -13.48 -8.39 -0.51
CA ARG A 25 -14.88 -8.43 -0.94
C ARG A 25 -15.15 -7.53 -2.15
N ILE A 26 -14.58 -6.32 -2.14
CA ILE A 26 -14.71 -5.38 -3.24
C ILE A 26 -14.00 -5.91 -4.49
N ALA A 27 -12.76 -6.44 -4.35
CA ALA A 27 -12.00 -6.98 -5.46
C ALA A 27 -12.73 -8.13 -6.15
N LEU A 28 -13.28 -9.07 -5.38
CA LEU A 28 -14.04 -10.19 -5.92
C LEU A 28 -15.34 -9.75 -6.59
N ARG A 29 -16.00 -8.73 -6.03
CA ARG A 29 -17.19 -8.15 -6.65
C ARG A 29 -16.85 -7.50 -7.99
N LEU A 30 -15.77 -6.72 -8.05
CA LEU A 30 -15.33 -6.06 -9.27
C LEU A 30 -14.88 -7.07 -10.33
N GLN A 31 -14.24 -8.18 -9.90
CA GLN A 31 -13.90 -9.27 -10.81
C GLN A 31 -15.17 -9.85 -11.47
N ARG A 32 -16.21 -10.12 -10.68
CA ARG A 32 -17.48 -10.62 -11.19
C ARG A 32 -18.18 -9.65 -12.14
N LEU A 33 -17.98 -8.35 -11.93
CA LEU A 33 -18.53 -7.29 -12.79
C LEU A 33 -17.68 -7.04 -14.04
N GLY A 34 -16.57 -7.76 -14.22
CA GLY A 34 -15.72 -7.66 -15.40
C GLY A 34 -14.75 -6.49 -15.41
N ALA A 35 -14.46 -5.88 -14.24
CA ALA A 35 -13.50 -4.79 -14.16
C ALA A 35 -12.08 -5.30 -14.49
N ALA A 36 -11.44 -4.71 -15.50
CA ALA A 36 -10.13 -5.17 -16.00
C ALA A 36 -9.04 -5.16 -14.93
N LYS A 37 -9.02 -4.14 -14.06
CA LYS A 37 -8.05 -4.01 -12.98
C LYS A 37 -8.13 -5.17 -11.97
N TYR A 38 -9.26 -5.83 -11.88
CA TYR A 38 -9.52 -6.91 -10.93
C TYR A 38 -9.72 -8.27 -11.59
N HIS A 39 -9.21 -8.46 -12.82
CA HIS A 39 -9.34 -9.74 -13.53
C HIS A 39 -8.77 -10.93 -12.74
N ALA A 40 -7.73 -10.71 -11.94
CA ALA A 40 -7.12 -11.71 -11.07
C ALA A 40 -7.77 -11.78 -9.67
N GLY A 41 -8.89 -11.08 -9.44
CA GLY A 41 -9.59 -11.05 -8.16
C GLY A 41 -8.74 -10.40 -7.07
N PHE A 42 -8.43 -11.15 -6.00
CA PHE A 42 -7.63 -10.66 -4.90
C PHE A 42 -6.18 -11.16 -4.90
N GLN A 43 -5.72 -11.73 -6.00
CA GLN A 43 -4.30 -12.04 -6.16
C GLN A 43 -3.50 -10.74 -6.32
N VAL A 44 -2.27 -10.74 -5.80
CA VAL A 44 -1.39 -9.57 -5.91
C VAL A 44 -1.12 -9.29 -7.39
N THR A 45 -1.48 -8.09 -7.82
CA THR A 45 -1.35 -7.64 -9.20
C THR A 45 -0.73 -6.25 -9.22
N LEU A 46 0.34 -6.08 -10.00
CA LEU A 46 0.99 -4.79 -10.19
C LEU A 46 0.31 -4.03 -11.34
N HIS A 47 0.08 -2.73 -11.13
CA HIS A 47 -0.60 -1.87 -12.10
C HIS A 47 0.31 -0.73 -12.53
N ASP A 48 1.17 -0.98 -13.52
CA ASP A 48 2.13 0.01 -14.02
C ASP A 48 1.43 1.25 -14.59
N ASP A 49 0.24 1.10 -15.14
CA ASP A 49 -0.57 2.20 -15.65
C ASP A 49 -1.03 3.18 -14.57
N ALA A 50 -1.17 2.70 -13.32
CA ALA A 50 -1.56 3.54 -12.19
C ALA A 50 -0.37 4.20 -11.49
N MET A 51 0.86 3.78 -11.78
CA MET A 51 2.05 4.24 -11.05
C MET A 51 2.25 5.75 -11.12
N GLU A 52 1.97 6.37 -12.25
CA GLU A 52 2.24 7.78 -12.47
C GLU A 52 1.03 8.69 -12.19
N HIS A 53 -0.10 8.15 -11.74
CA HIS A 53 -1.30 8.94 -11.48
C HIS A 53 -1.05 10.16 -10.59
N PRO A 54 -0.30 10.08 -9.46
CA PRO A 54 -0.06 11.24 -8.61
C PRO A 54 0.65 12.40 -9.30
N LEU A 55 1.47 12.12 -10.32
CA LEU A 55 2.16 13.16 -11.09
C LEU A 55 1.18 14.05 -11.87
N ARG A 56 0.00 13.54 -12.20
CA ARG A 56 -1.05 14.25 -12.94
C ARG A 56 -1.92 15.13 -12.05
N TRP A 57 -1.90 14.88 -10.73
CA TRP A 57 -2.67 15.66 -9.76
C TRP A 57 -1.86 16.87 -9.34
N ARG A 58 -2.21 18.03 -9.90
CA ARG A 58 -1.44 19.27 -9.69
C ARG A 58 -1.75 19.97 -8.38
N LYS A 59 -2.99 19.80 -7.86
CA LYS A 59 -3.39 20.36 -6.58
C LYS A 59 -2.90 19.46 -5.44
N PRO A 60 -2.40 20.01 -4.31
CA PRO A 60 -2.02 19.21 -3.15
C PRO A 60 -3.16 18.32 -2.67
N ARG A 61 -2.86 17.04 -2.42
CA ARG A 61 -3.82 16.05 -1.94
C ARG A 61 -3.23 15.24 -0.80
N PHE A 62 -4.12 14.74 0.08
CA PHE A 62 -3.77 13.73 1.07
C PHE A 62 -4.16 12.37 0.51
N ILE A 63 -3.16 11.52 0.22
CA ILE A 63 -3.31 10.30 -0.57
C ILE A 63 -3.10 9.07 0.30
N PHE A 64 -4.08 8.15 0.29
CA PHE A 64 -3.92 6.83 0.90
C PHE A 64 -3.39 5.86 -0.15
N VAL A 65 -2.21 5.29 0.11
CA VAL A 65 -1.55 4.37 -0.84
C VAL A 65 -2.02 2.95 -0.58
N ASN A 66 -2.50 2.29 -1.63
CA ASN A 66 -2.89 0.88 -1.61
C ASN A 66 -3.97 0.54 -0.58
N SER A 67 -5.15 1.18 -0.70
CA SER A 67 -6.33 0.79 0.07
C SER A 67 -6.78 -0.64 -0.23
N MET A 68 -6.39 -1.19 -1.39
CA MET A 68 -6.78 -2.51 -1.90
C MET A 68 -5.64 -3.52 -1.82
N ALA A 69 -4.54 -3.22 -1.14
CA ALA A 69 -3.37 -4.09 -1.05
C ALA A 69 -2.44 -3.67 0.07
N ASP A 70 -1.41 -4.46 0.32
CA ASP A 70 -0.29 -4.10 1.20
C ASP A 70 0.97 -3.94 0.35
N LEU A 71 1.55 -2.74 0.35
CA LEU A 71 2.76 -2.43 -0.44
C LEU A 71 3.94 -3.34 -0.06
N PHE A 72 4.00 -3.78 1.19
CA PHE A 72 5.08 -4.63 1.70
C PHE A 72 4.75 -6.12 1.61
N HIS A 73 3.77 -6.49 0.80
CA HIS A 73 3.47 -7.90 0.52
C HIS A 73 4.72 -8.61 -0.04
N LYS A 74 4.94 -9.87 0.38
CA LYS A 74 6.12 -10.65 0.00
C LYS A 74 6.31 -10.80 -1.51
N ASP A 75 5.21 -10.78 -2.27
CA ASP A 75 5.23 -10.93 -3.73
C ASP A 75 5.47 -9.61 -4.47
N VAL A 76 5.57 -8.48 -3.76
CA VAL A 76 5.88 -7.18 -4.37
C VAL A 76 7.40 -7.04 -4.42
N PRO A 77 8.00 -6.91 -5.62
CA PRO A 77 9.45 -6.76 -5.73
C PRO A 77 9.93 -5.47 -5.05
N PRO A 78 11.10 -5.49 -4.37
CA PRO A 78 11.66 -4.28 -3.78
C PRO A 78 11.83 -3.13 -4.77
N GLY A 79 12.16 -3.42 -6.02
CA GLY A 79 12.25 -2.41 -7.09
C GLY A 79 10.92 -1.70 -7.36
N TYR A 80 9.79 -2.40 -7.22
CA TYR A 80 8.47 -1.79 -7.36
C TYR A 80 8.16 -0.85 -6.19
N ILE A 81 8.51 -1.26 -4.98
CA ILE A 81 8.40 -0.41 -3.79
C ILE A 81 9.23 0.87 -3.96
N LEU A 82 10.44 0.74 -4.48
CA LEU A 82 11.30 1.90 -4.78
C LEU A 82 10.67 2.84 -5.82
N GLN A 83 9.97 2.31 -6.82
CA GLN A 83 9.24 3.13 -7.79
C GLN A 83 8.12 3.93 -7.12
N VAL A 84 7.38 3.30 -6.21
CA VAL A 84 6.35 4.00 -5.42
C VAL A 84 6.96 5.14 -4.61
N PHE A 85 8.07 4.88 -3.93
CA PHE A 85 8.76 5.89 -3.13
C PHE A 85 9.34 7.01 -4.01
N ASP A 86 9.80 6.69 -5.23
CA ASP A 86 10.27 7.70 -6.19
C ASP A 86 9.14 8.64 -6.60
N ILE A 87 7.95 8.12 -6.87
CA ILE A 87 6.78 8.95 -7.19
C ILE A 87 6.44 9.87 -6.01
N ILE A 88 6.48 9.36 -4.78
CA ILE A 88 6.26 10.17 -3.57
C ILE A 88 7.26 11.31 -3.50
N ARG A 89 8.53 11.02 -3.72
CA ARG A 89 9.61 12.03 -3.73
C ARG A 89 9.42 13.10 -4.80
N ARG A 90 8.94 12.69 -5.97
CA ARG A 90 8.74 13.58 -7.13
C ARG A 90 7.49 14.44 -7.03
N THR A 91 6.63 14.20 -6.05
CA THR A 91 5.38 14.94 -5.83
C THR A 91 5.34 15.53 -4.42
N PRO A 92 6.28 16.42 -4.06
CA PRO A 92 6.39 16.95 -2.69
C PRO A 92 5.19 17.79 -2.27
N TRP A 93 4.33 18.20 -3.21
CA TRP A 93 3.10 18.93 -2.90
C TRP A 93 1.98 18.02 -2.37
N HIS A 94 2.10 16.70 -2.51
CA HIS A 94 1.17 15.74 -1.93
C HIS A 94 1.66 15.24 -0.57
N THR A 95 0.72 14.80 0.28
CA THR A 95 1.01 14.07 1.51
C THR A 95 0.49 12.65 1.35
N TYR A 96 1.30 11.67 1.71
CA TYR A 96 1.00 10.25 1.53
C TYR A 96 0.89 9.54 2.86
N LEU A 97 -0.06 8.60 2.96
CA LEU A 97 -0.17 7.66 4.08
C LEU A 97 -0.06 6.24 3.55
N ILE A 98 0.89 5.48 4.09
CA ILE A 98 1.04 4.04 3.82
C ILE A 98 0.83 3.29 5.14
N LEU A 99 -0.09 2.32 5.13
CA LEU A 99 -0.28 1.41 6.26
C LEU A 99 0.10 0.00 5.83
N THR A 100 0.76 -0.74 6.72
CA THR A 100 1.14 -2.13 6.47
C THR A 100 0.87 -3.00 7.70
N LYS A 101 0.58 -4.27 7.44
CA LYS A 101 0.57 -5.33 8.46
C LYS A 101 1.87 -6.13 8.45
N ARG A 102 2.77 -5.84 7.52
CA ARG A 102 4.06 -6.52 7.36
C ARG A 102 5.22 -5.64 7.84
N ALA A 103 5.16 -5.29 9.12
CA ALA A 103 6.12 -4.40 9.75
C ALA A 103 7.54 -4.96 9.76
N ASP A 104 7.69 -6.28 9.82
CA ASP A 104 8.98 -6.97 9.72
C ASP A 104 9.66 -6.71 8.38
N ARG A 105 8.94 -6.83 7.28
CA ARG A 105 9.48 -6.53 5.95
C ARG A 105 9.75 -5.05 5.78
N LEU A 106 8.91 -4.19 6.33
CA LEU A 106 9.15 -2.75 6.35
C LEU A 106 10.48 -2.44 7.05
N ALA A 107 10.72 -3.01 8.22
CA ALA A 107 11.97 -2.80 8.97
C ALA A 107 13.19 -3.31 8.20
N GLU A 108 13.06 -4.47 7.54
CA GLU A 108 14.13 -5.06 6.73
C GLU A 108 14.53 -4.16 5.56
N LEU A 109 13.56 -3.59 4.85
CA LEU A 109 13.79 -2.76 3.66
C LEU A 109 14.07 -1.29 3.97
N SER A 110 13.71 -0.83 5.17
CA SER A 110 13.76 0.58 5.55
C SER A 110 15.09 1.27 5.28
N PRO A 111 16.26 0.67 5.55
CA PRO A 111 17.53 1.34 5.29
C PRO A 111 17.77 1.68 3.82
N GLU A 112 17.13 0.99 2.91
CA GLU A 112 17.30 1.17 1.46
C GLU A 112 16.22 2.06 0.84
N LEU A 113 15.20 2.45 1.62
CA LEU A 113 14.09 3.26 1.10
C LEU A 113 14.38 4.75 1.21
N PRO A 114 14.11 5.54 0.14
CA PRO A 114 14.32 6.98 0.16
C PRO A 114 13.18 7.69 0.90
N TRP A 115 13.27 7.78 2.21
CA TRP A 115 12.27 8.46 3.05
C TRP A 115 12.18 9.94 2.72
N HIS A 116 10.98 10.49 2.73
CA HIS A 116 10.72 11.90 2.42
C HIS A 116 9.67 12.47 3.38
N PRO A 117 9.77 13.77 3.76
CA PRO A 117 8.86 14.38 4.76
C PRO A 117 7.36 14.33 4.42
N ASN A 118 6.99 14.18 3.15
CA ASN A 118 5.59 14.10 2.74
C ASN A 118 4.99 12.69 2.86
N LEU A 119 5.73 11.73 3.40
CA LEU A 119 5.27 10.35 3.60
C LEU A 119 5.05 10.06 5.08
N TRP A 120 3.85 9.64 5.42
CA TRP A 120 3.49 9.13 6.73
C TRP A 120 3.40 7.60 6.64
N MET A 121 4.24 6.92 7.39
CA MET A 121 4.29 5.46 7.43
C MET A 121 3.67 4.95 8.72
N GLY A 122 2.78 3.96 8.63
CA GLY A 122 2.13 3.38 9.78
C GLY A 122 1.99 1.87 9.68
N VAL A 123 1.68 1.26 10.83
CA VAL A 123 1.36 -0.17 10.93
C VAL A 123 -0.01 -0.33 11.56
N THR A 124 -0.71 -1.42 11.19
CA THR A 124 -1.99 -1.75 11.81
C THR A 124 -1.79 -2.76 12.92
N VAL A 125 -2.46 -2.53 14.06
CA VAL A 125 -2.40 -3.40 15.22
C VAL A 125 -3.84 -3.73 15.63
N GLU A 126 -4.27 -4.98 15.44
CA GLU A 126 -5.64 -5.40 15.70
C GLU A 126 -5.85 -5.78 17.17
N ASN A 127 -4.83 -6.35 17.82
CA ASN A 127 -4.86 -6.71 19.24
C ASN A 127 -3.42 -6.76 19.82
N ALA A 128 -3.31 -7.09 21.10
CA ALA A 128 -2.03 -7.08 21.83
C ALA A 128 -0.97 -8.01 21.22
N ASP A 129 -1.37 -9.10 20.57
CA ASP A 129 -0.43 -10.06 19.98
C ASP A 129 0.34 -9.49 18.79
N TYR A 130 -0.12 -8.38 18.22
CA TYR A 130 0.50 -7.71 17.07
C TYR A 130 1.19 -6.39 17.42
N LYS A 131 1.37 -6.08 18.71
CA LYS A 131 2.07 -4.86 19.15
C LYS A 131 3.55 -4.81 18.69
N TRP A 132 4.15 -5.96 18.41
CA TRP A 132 5.51 -6.05 17.89
C TRP A 132 5.70 -5.24 16.59
N ARG A 133 4.62 -5.00 15.85
CA ARG A 133 4.65 -4.19 14.63
C ARG A 133 5.04 -2.74 14.92
N ILE A 134 4.67 -2.23 16.10
CA ILE A 134 5.04 -0.86 16.52
C ILE A 134 6.55 -0.78 16.74
N ASP A 135 7.14 -1.79 17.33
CA ASP A 135 8.59 -1.82 17.58
C ASP A 135 9.36 -1.85 16.26
N CYS A 136 8.89 -2.59 15.26
CA CYS A 136 9.46 -2.58 13.92
C CYS A 136 9.37 -1.18 13.27
N LEU A 137 8.26 -0.48 13.47
CA LEU A 137 8.05 0.85 12.89
C LEU A 137 9.01 1.89 13.49
N ARG A 138 9.42 1.72 14.74
CA ARG A 138 10.30 2.66 15.45
C ARG A 138 11.76 2.58 15.00
N GLN A 139 12.15 1.55 14.29
CA GLN A 139 13.51 1.40 13.77
C GLN A 139 13.73 2.29 12.56
#